data_1a98347381c28d4ff620f793da0b7bcf
#
_entry.id   1a98347381c28d4ff620f793da0b7bcf
#
_cell.length_a   1.000
_cell.length_b   1.000
_cell.length_c   1.000
_cell.angle_alpha   90.00
_cell.angle_beta   90.00
_cell.angle_gamma   90.00
#
_symmetry.space_group_name_H-M   'P 1'
#
loop_
_entity.id
_entity.type
_entity.pdbx_description
1 polymer ?
#
loop_
_entity_poly.entity_id
_entity_poly.type
_entity_poly.pdbx_seq_one_letter_code
_entity_poly.pdbx_strand_id
1 'polypeptide(L)'
;MRALILTFLLVAVLPCAAAESKALLWQEPGKITIADWIWGPGGESRAPQGPFAFVEEDFNGTNPKLKVRDAKGNHWIVKFGGEDHSEVFAARLLFAMGYAAQSSYFIRSGVITGVHGLKRAKSFVDKQGEFKYARFKLHQSKKVTRVEGLDWSWTNNPFVGTHELNGLKILMMLLSNWDAKDSRDGKGSNTAVYSRPGPGGDRLFYAFDDWGATLGKWGGFFSRDKWNADGFSQQTPAFVSRADGDSLRWGYRGKHASDVTSGIRIEDIGWLLTKLSGVSDEEMRVGLQASGATPREIDTYARSIRDRIAQLQRLCEGAISTR
;
A
#
# COMPACT_ATOMS: atom_id res chain seq x y z
N MET A 1 58.33 31.12 -48.65
CA MET A 1 56.90 31.17 -48.26
C MET A 1 56.50 29.78 -47.79
N ARG A 2 56.30 29.60 -46.48
CA ARG A 2 55.85 28.33 -45.88
C ARG A 2 54.37 28.52 -45.54
N ALA A 3 53.46 27.72 -46.16
CA ALA A 3 52.06 27.74 -45.88
C ALA A 3 51.74 26.94 -44.59
N LEU A 4 51.11 27.59 -43.62
CA LEU A 4 50.65 26.98 -42.38
C LEU A 4 49.27 26.43 -42.65
N ILE A 5 49.12 25.08 -42.61
CA ILE A 5 47.80 24.42 -42.68
C ILE A 5 47.25 24.33 -41.27
N LEU A 6 46.19 25.10 -40.98
CA LEU A 6 45.45 25.05 -39.71
C LEU A 6 44.38 23.98 -39.80
N THR A 7 44.59 22.85 -39.13
CA THR A 7 43.59 21.77 -39.06
C THR A 7 42.58 22.08 -37.93
N PHE A 8 41.37 22.40 -38.30
CA PHE A 8 40.24 22.55 -37.35
C PHE A 8 39.75 21.16 -36.92
N LEU A 9 39.95 20.83 -35.64
CA LEU A 9 39.35 19.64 -35.02
C LEU A 9 37.92 19.95 -34.67
N LEU A 10 36.95 19.40 -35.41
CA LEU A 10 35.54 19.52 -35.12
C LEU A 10 35.19 18.50 -34.01
N VAL A 11 35.08 18.98 -32.75
CA VAL A 11 34.59 18.14 -31.64
C VAL A 11 33.09 18.04 -31.76
N ALA A 12 32.61 16.90 -32.25
CA ALA A 12 31.20 16.59 -32.26
C ALA A 12 30.74 16.33 -30.79
N VAL A 13 30.04 17.28 -30.18
CA VAL A 13 29.34 17.09 -28.92
C VAL A 13 28.10 16.28 -29.23
N LEU A 14 28.18 14.98 -28.98
CA LEU A 14 26.98 14.13 -28.99
C LEU A 14 26.05 14.57 -27.85
N PRO A 15 24.78 14.88 -28.11
CA PRO A 15 23.83 15.15 -27.05
C PRO A 15 23.69 13.86 -26.22
N CYS A 16 24.10 13.92 -24.96
CA CYS A 16 23.76 12.89 -23.98
C CYS A 16 22.24 12.95 -23.79
N ALA A 17 21.50 12.08 -24.47
CA ALA A 17 20.09 11.92 -24.23
C ALA A 17 19.94 11.49 -22.75
N ALA A 18 19.48 12.39 -21.91
CA ALA A 18 19.11 12.05 -20.55
C ALA A 18 18.06 10.91 -20.63
N ALA A 19 18.39 9.77 -20.04
CA ALA A 19 17.49 8.64 -20.02
C ALA A 19 16.19 9.08 -19.30
N GLU A 20 15.08 9.11 -20.02
CA GLU A 20 13.77 9.46 -19.45
C GLU A 20 13.42 8.46 -18.35
N SER A 21 13.23 8.95 -17.14
CA SER A 21 12.78 8.12 -16.02
C SER A 21 11.36 7.64 -16.28
N LYS A 22 11.15 6.31 -16.30
CA LYS A 22 9.85 5.72 -16.57
C LYS A 22 8.98 5.76 -15.32
N ALA A 23 7.86 6.52 -15.36
CA ALA A 23 6.84 6.51 -14.32
C ALA A 23 6.03 5.22 -14.35
N LEU A 24 5.82 4.59 -13.18
CA LEU A 24 5.09 3.35 -12.99
C LEU A 24 4.17 3.48 -11.77
N LEU A 25 2.89 3.20 -11.93
CA LEU A 25 1.94 3.02 -10.83
C LEU A 25 1.68 1.53 -10.59
N TRP A 26 1.67 0.76 -11.65
CA TRP A 26 1.35 -0.65 -11.68
C TRP A 26 2.31 -1.41 -12.62
N GLN A 27 2.52 -2.67 -12.33
CA GLN A 27 3.20 -3.60 -13.23
C GLN A 27 2.54 -4.96 -13.14
N GLU A 28 2.53 -5.72 -14.25
CA GLU A 28 1.99 -7.07 -14.24
C GLU A 28 2.68 -7.87 -13.13
N PRO A 29 1.94 -8.42 -12.16
CA PRO A 29 2.53 -9.24 -11.12
C PRO A 29 3.08 -10.52 -11.72
N GLY A 30 4.21 -11.01 -11.23
CA GLY A 30 4.67 -12.36 -11.51
C GLY A 30 3.71 -13.41 -10.95
N LYS A 31 4.11 -14.67 -11.01
CA LYS A 31 3.33 -15.74 -10.36
C LYS A 31 3.31 -15.50 -8.85
N ILE A 32 2.14 -15.19 -8.33
CA ILE A 32 1.90 -15.07 -6.88
C ILE A 32 1.73 -16.48 -6.30
N THR A 33 2.29 -16.72 -5.14
CA THR A 33 2.29 -17.99 -4.44
C THR A 33 1.78 -17.84 -3.00
N ILE A 34 1.42 -18.93 -2.35
CA ILE A 34 1.07 -18.93 -0.90
C ILE A 34 2.17 -18.30 -0.04
N ALA A 35 3.45 -18.51 -0.40
CA ALA A 35 4.57 -17.89 0.31
C ALA A 35 4.53 -16.35 0.25
N ASP A 36 4.06 -15.78 -0.86
CA ASP A 36 3.89 -14.32 -0.99
C ASP A 36 2.76 -13.80 -0.08
N TRP A 37 1.71 -14.59 0.13
CA TRP A 37 0.65 -14.26 1.08
C TRP A 37 1.09 -14.40 2.54
N ILE A 38 2.01 -15.32 2.84
CA ILE A 38 2.60 -15.46 4.19
C ILE A 38 3.57 -14.32 4.47
N TRP A 39 4.51 -14.05 3.57
CA TRP A 39 5.65 -13.19 3.81
C TRP A 39 5.53 -11.79 3.21
N GLY A 40 4.60 -11.57 2.27
CA GLY A 40 4.41 -10.31 1.57
C GLY A 40 5.57 -9.97 0.62
N PRO A 41 5.63 -8.73 0.11
CA PRO A 41 6.58 -8.31 -0.94
C PRO A 41 8.05 -8.39 -0.53
N GLY A 42 8.34 -8.56 0.76
CA GLY A 42 9.70 -8.74 1.27
C GLY A 42 10.21 -10.17 1.19
N GLY A 43 9.30 -11.15 1.13
CA GLY A 43 9.62 -12.57 1.24
C GLY A 43 10.14 -12.97 2.62
N GLU A 44 10.33 -14.26 2.85
CA GLU A 44 10.81 -14.83 4.12
C GLU A 44 12.23 -14.36 4.48
N SER A 45 13.11 -14.28 3.50
CA SER A 45 14.51 -13.91 3.71
C SER A 45 14.71 -12.52 4.31
N ARG A 46 13.74 -11.62 4.11
CA ARG A 46 13.74 -10.26 4.67
C ARG A 46 12.90 -10.12 5.92
N ALA A 47 12.25 -11.19 6.40
CA ALA A 47 11.49 -11.10 7.64
C ALA A 47 12.38 -10.67 8.82
N PRO A 48 11.87 -9.79 9.71
CA PRO A 48 12.65 -9.30 10.85
C PRO A 48 12.97 -10.44 11.81
N GLN A 49 14.19 -10.45 12.34
CA GLN A 49 14.65 -11.47 13.27
C GLN A 49 15.14 -10.82 14.57
N GLY A 50 14.49 -11.18 15.69
CA GLY A 50 14.91 -10.73 17.02
C GLY A 50 16.16 -11.44 17.54
N PRO A 51 16.73 -10.96 18.65
CA PRO A 51 16.27 -9.80 19.41
C PRO A 51 16.43 -8.48 18.65
N PHE A 52 15.55 -7.51 18.95
CA PHE A 52 15.58 -6.20 18.33
C PHE A 52 16.30 -5.21 19.23
N ALA A 53 17.26 -4.44 18.70
CA ALA A 53 17.92 -3.39 19.44
C ALA A 53 17.15 -2.06 19.27
N PHE A 54 16.80 -1.41 20.36
CA PHE A 54 16.17 -0.09 20.38
C PHE A 54 17.09 0.96 19.74
N VAL A 55 16.54 1.82 18.92
CA VAL A 55 17.25 2.96 18.32
C VAL A 55 16.65 4.25 18.87
N GLU A 56 15.37 4.48 18.66
CA GLU A 56 14.66 5.66 19.17
C GLU A 56 13.14 5.48 19.15
N GLU A 57 12.41 6.28 19.92
CA GLU A 57 10.97 6.44 19.79
C GLU A 57 10.70 7.53 18.74
N ASP A 58 9.91 7.19 17.70
CA ASP A 58 9.56 8.13 16.63
C ASP A 58 8.24 8.84 16.97
N PHE A 59 8.28 10.15 17.09
CA PHE A 59 7.14 11.01 17.45
C PHE A 59 6.35 11.53 16.25
N ASN A 60 6.75 11.25 15.02
CA ASN A 60 6.03 11.67 13.81
C ASN A 60 4.70 10.93 13.68
N GLY A 61 3.64 11.63 13.28
CA GLY A 61 2.29 11.06 13.11
C GLY A 61 1.60 10.72 14.44
N THR A 62 0.48 10.01 14.37
CA THR A 62 -0.42 9.82 15.53
C THR A 62 -0.17 8.54 16.32
N ASN A 63 0.28 7.46 15.69
CA ASN A 63 0.44 6.16 16.33
C ASN A 63 1.78 6.02 17.05
N PRO A 64 1.83 5.32 18.20
CA PRO A 64 3.08 4.95 18.87
C PRO A 64 3.95 4.10 17.94
N LYS A 65 5.21 4.48 17.79
CA LYS A 65 6.15 3.75 16.97
C LYS A 65 7.59 3.91 17.44
N LEU A 66 8.37 2.86 17.19
CA LEU A 66 9.79 2.80 17.49
C LEU A 66 10.59 2.57 16.22
N LYS A 67 11.83 3.04 16.20
CA LYS A 67 12.86 2.56 15.30
C LYS A 67 13.70 1.53 16.04
N VAL A 68 13.89 0.38 15.41
CA VAL A 68 14.70 -0.71 15.95
C VAL A 68 15.62 -1.27 14.88
N ARG A 69 16.67 -1.98 15.32
CA ARG A 69 17.55 -2.75 14.44
C ARG A 69 17.39 -4.23 14.78
N ASP A 70 17.22 -5.06 13.76
CA ASP A 70 17.12 -6.51 13.94
C ASP A 70 18.50 -7.20 14.05
N ALA A 71 18.52 -8.51 14.30
CA ALA A 71 19.74 -9.30 14.41
C ALA A 71 20.57 -9.32 13.11
N LYS A 72 19.96 -9.05 11.95
CA LYS A 72 20.63 -8.93 10.64
C LYS A 72 21.16 -7.51 10.37
N GLY A 73 20.93 -6.56 11.28
CA GLY A 73 21.32 -5.15 11.11
C GLY A 73 20.36 -4.31 10.29
N ASN A 74 19.19 -4.82 9.88
CA ASN A 74 18.19 -4.04 9.18
C ASN A 74 17.47 -3.09 10.14
N HIS A 75 17.12 -1.90 9.64
CA HIS A 75 16.37 -0.90 10.38
C HIS A 75 14.87 -1.03 10.10
N TRP A 76 14.06 -1.05 11.16
CA TRP A 76 12.63 -1.23 11.11
C TRP A 76 11.90 -0.08 11.81
N ILE A 77 10.78 0.33 11.23
CA ILE A 77 9.76 1.11 11.93
C ILE A 77 8.74 0.11 12.49
N VAL A 78 8.65 0.08 13.81
CA VAL A 78 7.71 -0.77 14.55
C VAL A 78 6.55 0.08 14.99
N LYS A 79 5.34 -0.23 14.55
CA LYS A 79 4.09 0.41 15.01
C LYS A 79 3.31 -0.57 15.87
N PHE A 80 2.52 0.01 16.79
CA PHE A 80 1.64 -0.71 17.71
C PHE A 80 0.20 -0.22 17.59
N GLY A 81 -0.77 -1.07 17.94
CA GLY A 81 -2.21 -0.77 17.92
C GLY A 81 -2.87 -1.15 16.60
N GLY A 82 -4.13 -0.75 16.37
CA GLY A 82 -4.99 -1.29 15.30
C GLY A 82 -4.48 -1.20 13.85
N GLU A 83 -3.35 -0.55 13.58
CA GLU A 83 -2.69 -0.55 12.26
C GLU A 83 -1.75 -1.74 12.04
N ASP A 84 -1.51 -2.53 13.10
CA ASP A 84 -0.54 -3.64 13.05
C ASP A 84 -0.95 -4.72 12.06
N HIS A 85 -2.24 -4.92 11.91
CA HIS A 85 -2.85 -5.95 11.09
C HIS A 85 -3.18 -5.44 9.69
N SER A 86 -3.87 -4.30 9.63
CA SER A 86 -4.49 -3.79 8.40
C SER A 86 -3.48 -3.47 7.30
N GLU A 87 -2.37 -2.79 7.65
CA GLU A 87 -1.32 -2.45 6.69
C GLU A 87 -0.58 -3.69 6.18
N VAL A 88 -0.47 -4.73 7.03
CA VAL A 88 0.21 -5.98 6.67
C VAL A 88 -0.60 -6.77 5.63
N PHE A 89 -1.93 -6.90 5.80
CA PHE A 89 -2.79 -7.53 4.81
C PHE A 89 -2.88 -6.74 3.52
N ALA A 90 -3.07 -5.42 3.63
CA ALA A 90 -3.16 -4.55 2.45
C ALA A 90 -1.89 -4.63 1.58
N ALA A 91 -0.69 -4.68 2.19
CA ALA A 91 0.56 -4.81 1.44
C ALA A 91 0.63 -6.11 0.63
N ARG A 92 0.07 -7.21 1.14
CA ARG A 92 0.01 -8.50 0.44
C ARG A 92 -0.94 -8.45 -0.75
N LEU A 93 -2.14 -7.91 -0.54
CA LEU A 93 -3.12 -7.78 -1.61
C LEU A 93 -2.61 -6.84 -2.71
N LEU A 94 -2.04 -5.68 -2.36
CA LEU A 94 -1.48 -4.75 -3.34
C LEU A 94 -0.36 -5.39 -4.15
N PHE A 95 0.54 -6.12 -3.49
CA PHE A 95 1.61 -6.84 -4.16
C PHE A 95 1.05 -7.88 -5.14
N ALA A 96 0.07 -8.66 -4.71
CA ALA A 96 -0.59 -9.65 -5.57
C ALA A 96 -1.33 -8.99 -6.75
N MET A 97 -1.82 -7.75 -6.58
CA MET A 97 -2.47 -6.96 -7.62
C MET A 97 -1.48 -6.17 -8.51
N GLY A 98 -0.16 -6.25 -8.30
CA GLY A 98 0.85 -5.59 -9.12
C GLY A 98 1.14 -4.13 -8.75
N TYR A 99 0.63 -3.64 -7.63
CA TYR A 99 0.95 -2.29 -7.13
C TYR A 99 2.18 -2.29 -6.24
N ALA A 100 2.84 -1.14 -6.18
CA ALA A 100 3.95 -0.95 -5.26
C ALA A 100 3.48 -1.13 -3.81
N ALA A 101 4.09 -2.06 -3.09
CA ALA A 101 3.79 -2.35 -1.71
C ALA A 101 5.07 -2.45 -0.88
N GLN A 102 5.03 -1.92 0.33
CA GLN A 102 6.19 -1.94 1.22
C GLN A 102 6.27 -3.26 1.99
N SER A 103 7.50 -3.74 2.22
CA SER A 103 7.74 -4.93 3.03
C SER A 103 7.32 -4.68 4.48
N SER A 104 6.22 -5.29 4.89
CA SER A 104 5.67 -5.20 6.24
C SER A 104 5.31 -6.58 6.78
N TYR A 105 5.58 -6.78 8.08
CA TYR A 105 5.42 -8.06 8.77
C TYR A 105 4.70 -7.85 10.09
N PHE A 106 3.78 -8.75 10.40
CA PHE A 106 3.17 -8.83 11.71
C PHE A 106 3.99 -9.76 12.60
N ILE A 107 4.41 -9.26 13.76
CA ILE A 107 5.12 -10.04 14.78
C ILE A 107 4.25 -10.12 16.02
N ARG A 108 3.88 -11.35 16.39
CA ARG A 108 2.97 -11.61 17.51
C ARG A 108 3.57 -11.20 18.85
N SER A 109 4.87 -11.47 19.05
CA SER A 109 5.59 -11.12 20.28
C SER A 109 7.09 -11.10 20.03
N GLY A 110 7.82 -10.36 20.86
CA GLY A 110 9.27 -10.29 20.80
C GLY A 110 9.85 -9.41 21.89
N VAL A 111 11.17 -9.23 21.85
CA VAL A 111 11.91 -8.41 22.81
C VAL A 111 12.68 -7.32 22.07
N ILE A 112 12.55 -6.09 22.54
CA ILE A 112 13.36 -4.95 22.11
C ILE A 112 14.34 -4.63 23.23
N THR A 113 15.61 -4.95 23.03
CA THR A 113 16.67 -4.71 24.03
C THR A 113 17.10 -3.25 24.07
N GLY A 114 17.53 -2.76 25.23
CA GLY A 114 18.01 -1.40 25.41
C GLY A 114 16.92 -0.33 25.44
N VAL A 115 15.66 -0.73 25.60
CA VAL A 115 14.53 0.21 25.69
C VAL A 115 14.66 1.11 26.91
N HIS A 116 14.51 2.42 26.69
CA HIS A 116 14.51 3.41 27.77
C HIS A 116 13.73 4.67 27.36
N GLY A 117 13.20 5.39 28.33
CA GLY A 117 12.61 6.71 28.15
C GLY A 117 11.34 6.76 27.29
N LEU A 118 10.64 5.64 27.07
CA LEU A 118 9.42 5.59 26.25
C LEU A 118 8.33 6.50 26.79
N LYS A 119 7.70 7.27 25.91
CA LYS A 119 6.56 8.15 26.21
C LYS A 119 5.25 7.61 25.64
N ARG A 120 5.17 7.46 24.33
CA ARG A 120 3.96 7.00 23.60
C ARG A 120 3.85 5.49 23.54
N ALA A 121 4.96 4.79 23.34
CA ALA A 121 5.00 3.34 23.23
C ALA A 121 5.06 2.60 24.58
N LYS A 122 5.10 3.29 25.72
CA LYS A 122 5.23 2.72 27.08
C LYS A 122 4.11 1.74 27.47
N SER A 123 2.95 1.81 26.82
CA SER A 123 1.83 0.89 27.06
C SER A 123 1.89 -0.38 26.21
N PHE A 124 2.81 -0.43 25.24
CA PHE A 124 2.96 -1.54 24.29
C PHE A 124 4.26 -2.32 24.49
N VAL A 125 5.25 -1.70 25.13
CA VAL A 125 6.55 -2.33 25.41
C VAL A 125 6.81 -2.16 26.90
N ASP A 126 7.01 -3.26 27.60
CA ASP A 126 7.25 -3.25 29.04
C ASP A 126 8.70 -2.87 29.40
N LYS A 127 9.03 -2.89 30.71
CA LYS A 127 10.36 -2.53 31.21
C LYS A 127 11.45 -3.53 30.81
N GLN A 128 11.08 -4.76 30.47
CA GLN A 128 11.94 -5.84 29.99
C GLN A 128 12.13 -5.74 28.47
N GLY A 129 11.40 -4.86 27.79
CA GLY A 129 11.40 -4.69 26.36
C GLY A 129 10.49 -5.68 25.62
N GLU A 130 9.66 -6.43 26.36
CA GLU A 130 8.70 -7.35 25.75
C GLU A 130 7.55 -6.59 25.12
N PHE A 131 7.12 -7.03 23.95
CA PHE A 131 5.94 -6.52 23.27
C PHE A 131 5.05 -7.64 22.75
N LYS A 132 3.77 -7.30 22.57
CA LYS A 132 2.79 -8.15 21.87
C LYS A 132 2.16 -7.35 20.75
N TYR A 133 2.02 -8.00 19.57
CA TYR A 133 1.37 -7.46 18.38
C TYR A 133 2.01 -6.17 17.89
N ALA A 134 2.85 -6.32 16.90
CA ALA A 134 3.51 -5.18 16.28
C ALA A 134 3.69 -5.39 14.76
N ARG A 135 3.58 -4.31 14.03
CA ARG A 135 3.91 -4.28 12.61
C ARG A 135 5.33 -3.74 12.42
N PHE A 136 6.15 -4.54 11.79
CA PHE A 136 7.50 -4.19 11.35
C PHE A 136 7.50 -3.80 9.88
N LYS A 137 7.85 -2.56 9.57
CA LYS A 137 8.00 -2.02 8.22
C LYS A 137 9.47 -1.70 7.98
N LEU A 138 10.04 -2.21 6.89
CA LEU A 138 11.44 -1.94 6.55
C LEU A 138 11.63 -0.44 6.31
N HIS A 139 12.51 0.18 7.12
CA HIS A 139 12.68 1.64 7.10
C HIS A 139 13.51 2.12 5.91
N GLN A 140 14.52 1.36 5.54
CA GLN A 140 15.43 1.73 4.46
C GLN A 140 15.75 0.52 3.59
N SER A 141 15.72 0.72 2.29
CA SER A 141 16.25 -0.21 1.30
C SER A 141 17.31 0.52 0.49
N LYS A 142 18.49 -0.05 0.38
CA LYS A 142 19.56 0.50 -0.50
C LYS A 142 19.15 0.51 -1.99
N LYS A 143 18.07 -0.18 -2.35
CA LYS A 143 17.62 -0.37 -3.73
C LYS A 143 16.44 0.50 -4.14
N VAL A 144 15.76 1.14 -3.18
CA VAL A 144 14.55 1.94 -3.43
C VAL A 144 14.60 3.15 -2.51
N THR A 145 14.61 4.34 -3.09
CA THR A 145 14.71 5.60 -2.34
C THR A 145 13.48 6.45 -2.60
N ARG A 146 12.87 7.00 -1.54
CA ARG A 146 11.81 8.00 -1.69
C ARG A 146 12.38 9.24 -2.36
N VAL A 147 11.67 9.77 -3.35
CA VAL A 147 12.03 11.03 -3.99
C VAL A 147 11.40 12.15 -3.18
N GLU A 148 12.24 12.92 -2.48
CA GLU A 148 11.78 14.01 -1.63
C GLU A 148 11.04 15.08 -2.45
N GLY A 149 9.91 15.54 -1.90
CA GLY A 149 9.08 16.57 -2.53
C GLY A 149 8.27 16.12 -3.74
N LEU A 150 8.32 14.84 -4.11
CA LEU A 150 7.57 14.29 -5.24
C LEU A 150 6.36 13.47 -4.75
N ASP A 151 5.44 14.11 -4.04
CA ASP A 151 4.14 13.54 -3.71
C ASP A 151 3.13 13.86 -4.82
N TRP A 152 2.09 13.03 -4.96
CA TRP A 152 1.07 13.19 -6.00
C TRP A 152 -0.34 13.28 -5.42
N SER A 153 -1.29 13.81 -6.19
CA SER A 153 -2.71 13.83 -5.80
C SER A 153 -3.54 12.92 -6.69
N TRP A 154 -4.72 12.51 -6.19
CA TRP A 154 -5.66 11.66 -6.95
C TRP A 154 -6.09 12.26 -8.28
N THR A 155 -6.03 13.58 -8.41
CA THR A 155 -6.47 14.33 -9.60
C THR A 155 -5.33 14.91 -10.43
N ASN A 156 -4.08 14.85 -9.91
CA ASN A 156 -2.90 15.35 -10.61
C ASN A 156 -1.74 14.38 -10.46
N ASN A 157 -1.62 13.48 -11.43
CA ASN A 157 -0.55 12.50 -11.58
C ASN A 157 -0.56 11.96 -13.03
N PRO A 158 0.49 11.28 -13.51
CA PRO A 158 0.59 10.79 -14.89
C PRO A 158 -0.43 9.70 -15.27
N PHE A 159 -1.19 9.16 -14.32
CA PHE A 159 -2.07 8.00 -14.52
C PHE A 159 -3.56 8.34 -14.46
N VAL A 160 -3.92 9.63 -14.40
CA VAL A 160 -5.33 10.06 -14.39
C VAL A 160 -6.05 9.52 -15.64
N GLY A 161 -7.18 8.82 -15.42
CA GLY A 161 -7.98 8.20 -16.47
C GLY A 161 -7.52 6.81 -16.92
N THR A 162 -6.45 6.26 -16.33
CA THR A 162 -5.98 4.90 -16.63
C THR A 162 -6.68 3.85 -15.77
N HIS A 163 -6.71 2.59 -16.26
CA HIS A 163 -7.22 1.45 -15.50
C HIS A 163 -6.43 1.21 -14.21
N GLU A 164 -5.13 1.47 -14.24
CA GLU A 164 -4.24 1.27 -13.11
C GLU A 164 -4.58 2.21 -11.95
N LEU A 165 -4.80 3.51 -12.22
CA LEU A 165 -5.19 4.43 -11.15
C LEU A 165 -6.60 4.14 -10.63
N ASN A 166 -7.55 3.86 -11.54
CA ASN A 166 -8.90 3.52 -11.15
C ASN A 166 -8.97 2.18 -10.39
N GLY A 167 -8.15 1.19 -10.76
CA GLY A 167 -7.97 -0.05 -10.00
C GLY A 167 -7.44 0.19 -8.59
N LEU A 168 -6.46 1.08 -8.40
CA LEU A 168 -5.97 1.46 -7.07
C LEU A 168 -7.06 2.14 -6.22
N LYS A 169 -7.87 3.04 -6.83
CA LYS A 169 -9.04 3.65 -6.17
C LYS A 169 -10.06 2.58 -5.73
N ILE A 170 -10.34 1.60 -6.58
CA ILE A 170 -11.25 0.49 -6.25
C ILE A 170 -10.69 -0.34 -5.09
N LEU A 171 -9.39 -0.66 -5.07
CA LEU A 171 -8.75 -1.39 -3.97
C LEU A 171 -8.80 -0.60 -2.66
N MET A 172 -8.63 0.73 -2.72
CA MET A 172 -8.79 1.59 -1.55
C MET A 172 -10.19 1.49 -0.96
N MET A 173 -11.22 1.52 -1.81
CA MET A 173 -12.60 1.36 -1.39
C MET A 173 -12.92 -0.07 -0.96
N LEU A 174 -12.41 -1.07 -1.68
CA LEU A 174 -12.58 -2.50 -1.37
C LEU A 174 -12.11 -2.82 0.05
N LEU A 175 -10.99 -2.24 0.47
CA LEU A 175 -10.42 -2.40 1.80
C LEU A 175 -10.91 -1.37 2.82
N SER A 176 -11.82 -0.47 2.45
CA SER A 176 -12.31 0.62 3.33
C SER A 176 -11.23 1.55 3.86
N ASN A 177 -10.17 1.84 3.08
CA ASN A 177 -9.17 2.81 3.51
C ASN A 177 -9.75 4.23 3.48
N TRP A 178 -10.12 4.77 4.64
CA TRP A 178 -10.73 6.09 4.73
C TRP A 178 -9.73 7.24 4.82
N ASP A 179 -8.41 7.00 4.92
CA ASP A 179 -7.39 8.03 5.04
C ASP A 179 -6.64 8.28 3.72
N ALA A 180 -7.40 8.52 2.65
CA ALA A 180 -6.90 8.75 1.30
C ALA A 180 -6.17 10.09 1.11
N LYS A 181 -5.35 10.52 2.09
CA LYS A 181 -4.55 11.75 2.02
C LYS A 181 -3.60 11.74 0.84
N ASP A 182 -3.44 12.91 0.23
CA ASP A 182 -2.52 13.10 -0.89
C ASP A 182 -1.69 14.40 -0.73
N SER A 183 -0.97 14.80 -1.77
CA SER A 183 -0.07 15.97 -1.73
C SER A 183 -0.75 17.30 -1.34
N ARG A 184 -2.06 17.38 -1.37
CA ARG A 184 -2.85 18.57 -0.98
C ARG A 184 -3.10 18.67 0.53
N ASP A 185 -2.79 17.62 1.30
CA ASP A 185 -3.02 17.58 2.74
C ASP A 185 -1.84 18.19 3.51
N GLY A 186 -2.06 19.30 4.21
CA GLY A 186 -1.02 20.05 4.91
C GLY A 186 -0.35 19.35 6.10
N LYS A 187 -0.84 18.17 6.50
CA LYS A 187 -0.27 17.35 7.60
C LYS A 187 0.37 16.04 7.11
N GLY A 188 0.96 16.08 5.94
CA GLY A 188 1.64 14.94 5.32
C GLY A 188 0.75 14.14 4.39
N SER A 189 1.36 13.71 3.29
CA SER A 189 0.75 12.89 2.25
C SER A 189 0.91 11.41 2.55
N ASN A 190 -0.09 10.62 2.14
CA ASN A 190 0.02 9.16 2.08
C ASN A 190 0.41 8.68 0.67
N THR A 191 0.59 9.60 -0.28
CA THR A 191 1.14 9.32 -1.61
C THR A 191 2.64 9.60 -1.63
N ALA A 192 3.39 8.84 -2.42
CA ALA A 192 4.83 9.01 -2.56
C ALA A 192 5.31 8.53 -3.92
N VAL A 193 6.49 8.98 -4.33
CA VAL A 193 7.23 8.45 -5.48
C VAL A 193 8.56 7.88 -4.99
N TYR A 194 8.85 6.68 -5.43
CA TYR A 194 10.10 5.98 -5.14
C TYR A 194 10.92 5.81 -6.41
N SER A 195 12.22 6.12 -6.33
CA SER A 195 13.18 5.83 -7.39
C SER A 195 13.85 4.48 -7.15
N ARG A 196 14.01 3.73 -8.23
CA ARG A 196 14.78 2.50 -8.27
C ARG A 196 15.67 2.52 -9.52
N PRO A 197 17.00 2.39 -9.39
CA PRO A 197 17.89 2.26 -10.52
C PRO A 197 17.51 1.09 -11.44
N GLY A 198 17.56 1.32 -12.74
CA GLY A 198 17.27 0.30 -13.75
C GLY A 198 18.10 0.47 -15.01
N PRO A 199 18.14 -0.55 -15.88
CA PRO A 199 18.75 -0.43 -17.19
C PRO A 199 18.06 0.68 -18.00
N GLY A 200 18.82 1.69 -18.42
CA GLY A 200 18.28 2.81 -19.20
C GLY A 200 17.67 3.96 -18.38
N GLY A 201 17.99 4.07 -17.09
CA GLY A 201 17.58 5.14 -16.22
C GLY A 201 16.74 4.69 -15.01
N ASP A 202 16.43 5.64 -14.13
CA ASP A 202 15.64 5.38 -12.94
C ASP A 202 14.18 5.07 -13.28
N ARG A 203 13.60 4.10 -12.57
CA ARG A 203 12.16 3.85 -12.59
C ARG A 203 11.52 4.56 -11.40
N LEU A 204 10.50 5.36 -11.66
CA LEU A 204 9.75 6.09 -10.66
C LEU A 204 8.45 5.35 -10.33
N PHE A 205 8.37 4.77 -9.14
CA PHE A 205 7.20 4.04 -8.65
C PHE A 205 6.31 4.98 -7.85
N TYR A 206 5.13 5.25 -8.37
CA TYR A 206 4.08 5.97 -7.67
C TYR A 206 3.38 5.01 -6.72
N ALA A 207 3.29 5.35 -5.47
CA ALA A 207 2.74 4.49 -4.42
C ALA A 207 1.77 5.26 -3.51
N PHE A 208 0.83 4.52 -2.95
CA PHE A 208 0.09 4.94 -1.77
C PHE A 208 0.62 4.16 -0.57
N ASP A 209 1.16 4.86 0.43
CA ASP A 209 2.04 4.30 1.46
C ASP A 209 1.37 3.88 2.76
N ASP A 210 0.26 4.54 3.14
CA ASP A 210 -0.38 4.32 4.42
C ASP A 210 -1.71 3.56 4.27
N TRP A 211 -1.64 2.27 4.46
CA TRP A 211 -2.80 1.36 4.46
C TRP A 211 -3.27 1.01 5.88
N GLY A 212 -2.81 1.73 6.90
CA GLY A 212 -3.20 1.49 8.29
C GLY A 212 -4.67 1.80 8.60
N ALA A 213 -5.33 2.61 7.78
CA ALA A 213 -6.74 2.98 7.95
C ALA A 213 -7.71 2.06 7.19
N THR A 214 -7.38 0.76 7.04
CA THR A 214 -8.16 -0.23 6.30
C THR A 214 -8.87 -1.25 7.21
N LEU A 215 -9.78 -2.02 6.61
CA LEU A 215 -10.47 -3.16 7.24
C LEU A 215 -11.24 -2.77 8.51
N GLY A 216 -11.81 -1.57 8.50
CA GLY A 216 -12.74 -1.08 9.51
C GLY A 216 -13.90 -0.35 8.84
N LYS A 217 -14.53 0.54 9.56
CA LYS A 217 -15.58 1.40 9.03
C LYS A 217 -14.99 2.60 8.31
N TRP A 218 -15.48 2.89 7.12
CA TRP A 218 -15.36 4.22 6.54
C TRP A 218 -16.45 5.15 7.13
N GLY A 219 -16.23 6.47 7.08
CA GLY A 219 -17.26 7.39 7.54
C GLY A 219 -16.73 8.76 7.92
N GLY A 220 -17.55 9.53 8.61
CA GLY A 220 -17.16 10.79 9.25
C GLY A 220 -16.24 10.56 10.45
N PHE A 221 -15.75 11.67 11.02
CA PHE A 221 -14.72 11.63 12.08
C PHE A 221 -15.05 10.71 13.27
N PHE A 222 -16.31 10.63 13.66
CA PHE A 222 -16.76 9.83 14.83
C PHE A 222 -17.23 8.42 14.48
N SER A 223 -17.30 8.04 13.20
CA SER A 223 -17.91 6.77 12.76
C SER A 223 -16.94 5.83 12.05
N ARG A 224 -15.67 6.23 11.91
CA ARG A 224 -14.62 5.46 11.25
C ARG A 224 -13.74 4.73 12.27
N ASP A 225 -13.28 3.56 11.90
CA ASP A 225 -12.32 2.78 12.68
C ASP A 225 -11.34 2.00 11.77
N LYS A 226 -10.48 1.21 12.39
CA LYS A 226 -9.45 0.41 11.74
C LYS A 226 -9.56 -1.01 12.28
N TRP A 227 -9.29 -2.01 11.44
CA TRP A 227 -9.28 -3.41 11.84
C TRP A 227 -10.48 -3.80 12.71
N ASN A 228 -11.67 -3.60 12.16
CA ASN A 228 -12.94 -3.94 12.81
C ASN A 228 -13.76 -4.79 11.85
N ALA A 229 -13.72 -6.12 12.03
CA ALA A 229 -14.34 -7.08 11.13
C ALA A 229 -15.87 -6.92 11.08
N ASP A 230 -16.52 -6.68 12.24
CA ASP A 230 -17.97 -6.48 12.30
C ASP A 230 -18.37 -5.18 11.61
N GLY A 231 -17.63 -4.10 11.86
CA GLY A 231 -17.86 -2.81 11.22
C GLY A 231 -17.63 -2.84 9.71
N PHE A 232 -16.62 -3.53 9.25
CA PHE A 232 -16.32 -3.74 7.82
C PHE A 232 -17.44 -4.55 7.16
N SER A 233 -17.88 -5.63 7.79
CA SER A 233 -18.98 -6.49 7.31
C SER A 233 -20.29 -5.74 7.21
N GLN A 234 -20.67 -4.96 8.23
CA GLN A 234 -21.89 -4.16 8.24
C GLN A 234 -21.99 -3.16 7.08
N GLN A 235 -20.88 -2.64 6.60
CA GLN A 235 -20.84 -1.70 5.47
C GLN A 235 -20.74 -2.38 4.10
N THR A 236 -20.46 -3.68 4.06
CA THR A 236 -20.27 -4.43 2.81
C THR A 236 -21.49 -4.39 1.87
N PRO A 237 -22.76 -4.49 2.32
CA PRO A 237 -23.92 -4.39 1.43
C PRO A 237 -24.03 -3.06 0.67
N ALA A 238 -23.49 -1.98 1.25
CA ALA A 238 -23.51 -0.64 0.65
C ALA A 238 -22.22 -0.30 -0.12
N PHE A 239 -21.40 -1.29 -0.47
CA PHE A 239 -20.09 -1.05 -1.07
C PHE A 239 -20.20 -0.33 -2.42
N VAL A 240 -20.96 -0.90 -3.35
CA VAL A 240 -21.18 -0.28 -4.66
C VAL A 240 -22.53 -0.69 -5.23
N SER A 241 -23.17 0.22 -5.97
CA SER A 241 -24.39 -0.04 -6.73
C SER A 241 -24.38 0.75 -8.02
N ARG A 242 -25.24 0.34 -8.97
CA ARG A 242 -25.54 1.15 -10.16
C ARG A 242 -26.43 2.32 -9.75
N ALA A 243 -26.13 3.51 -10.24
CA ALA A 243 -27.00 4.68 -10.21
C ALA A 243 -27.70 4.82 -11.56
N ASP A 244 -28.28 5.97 -11.85
CA ASP A 244 -28.95 6.23 -13.12
C ASP A 244 -27.96 6.14 -14.31
N GLY A 245 -28.33 5.43 -15.34
CA GLY A 245 -27.50 5.15 -16.50
C GLY A 245 -26.27 4.30 -16.13
N ASP A 246 -25.10 4.66 -16.68
CA ASP A 246 -23.83 3.98 -16.44
C ASP A 246 -23.07 4.49 -15.19
N SER A 247 -23.69 5.39 -14.41
CA SER A 247 -23.08 5.95 -13.21
C SER A 247 -23.00 4.91 -12.10
N LEU A 248 -21.90 4.96 -11.33
CA LEU A 248 -21.66 4.12 -10.16
C LEU A 248 -21.85 4.93 -8.88
N ARG A 249 -22.54 4.33 -7.92
CA ARG A 249 -22.65 4.87 -6.55
C ARG A 249 -21.84 4.04 -5.61
N TRP A 250 -20.80 4.65 -5.04
CA TRP A 250 -19.93 4.05 -4.04
C TRP A 250 -20.39 4.43 -2.64
N GLY A 251 -20.47 3.46 -1.73
CA GLY A 251 -20.78 3.73 -0.33
C GLY A 251 -19.62 4.35 0.45
N TYR A 252 -18.43 4.36 -0.16
CA TYR A 252 -17.19 4.82 0.44
C TYR A 252 -17.27 6.26 0.95
N ARG A 253 -16.70 6.49 2.15
CA ARG A 253 -16.55 7.80 2.80
C ARG A 253 -15.16 7.87 3.43
N GLY A 254 -14.45 8.94 3.12
CA GLY A 254 -13.09 9.15 3.61
C GLY A 254 -12.53 10.49 3.15
N LYS A 255 -11.26 10.68 3.37
CA LYS A 255 -10.55 11.82 2.79
C LYS A 255 -10.56 11.70 1.27
N HIS A 256 -10.70 12.85 0.59
CA HIS A 256 -10.78 12.93 -0.87
C HIS A 256 -11.77 11.93 -1.51
N ALA A 257 -12.88 11.59 -0.79
CA ALA A 257 -13.84 10.59 -1.25
C ALA A 257 -14.39 10.91 -2.65
N SER A 258 -14.63 12.18 -2.97
CA SER A 258 -15.08 12.62 -4.31
C SER A 258 -14.07 12.24 -5.40
N ASP A 259 -12.77 12.38 -5.13
CA ASP A 259 -11.73 12.09 -6.10
C ASP A 259 -11.50 10.58 -6.24
N VAL A 260 -11.57 9.86 -5.12
CA VAL A 260 -11.43 8.39 -5.08
C VAL A 260 -12.59 7.69 -5.79
N THR A 261 -13.82 8.21 -5.66
CA THR A 261 -15.01 7.59 -6.25
C THR A 261 -15.30 8.03 -7.68
N SER A 262 -14.67 9.10 -8.16
CA SER A 262 -14.94 9.67 -9.49
C SER A 262 -14.10 9.06 -10.61
N GLY A 263 -14.63 9.12 -11.84
CA GLY A 263 -13.92 8.76 -13.06
C GLY A 263 -13.70 7.25 -13.25
N ILE A 264 -14.33 6.41 -12.44
CA ILE A 264 -14.25 4.96 -12.53
C ILE A 264 -15.34 4.46 -13.48
N ARG A 265 -14.97 3.69 -14.49
CA ARG A 265 -15.85 3.11 -15.49
C ARG A 265 -15.99 1.59 -15.26
N ILE A 266 -16.97 0.98 -15.90
CA ILE A 266 -17.18 -0.48 -15.85
C ILE A 266 -15.96 -1.23 -16.40
N GLU A 267 -15.29 -0.70 -17.41
CA GLU A 267 -14.07 -1.29 -17.98
C GLU A 267 -12.92 -1.33 -16.96
N ASP A 268 -12.83 -0.32 -16.10
CA ASP A 268 -11.82 -0.26 -15.02
C ASP A 268 -12.08 -1.35 -13.96
N ILE A 269 -13.36 -1.58 -13.64
CA ILE A 269 -13.77 -2.68 -12.76
C ILE A 269 -13.43 -4.02 -13.41
N GLY A 270 -13.78 -4.21 -14.68
CA GLY A 270 -13.45 -5.42 -15.46
C GLY A 270 -11.95 -5.70 -15.46
N TRP A 271 -11.14 -4.68 -15.72
CA TRP A 271 -9.68 -4.80 -15.68
C TRP A 271 -9.16 -5.27 -14.31
N LEU A 272 -9.63 -4.67 -13.20
CA LEU A 272 -9.22 -5.10 -11.86
C LEU A 272 -9.71 -6.52 -11.53
N LEU A 273 -10.93 -6.87 -11.96
CA LEU A 273 -11.49 -8.21 -11.73
C LEU A 273 -10.66 -9.31 -12.41
N THR A 274 -10.01 -9.06 -13.56
CA THR A 274 -9.10 -10.05 -14.18
C THR A 274 -7.93 -10.40 -13.25
N LYS A 275 -7.53 -9.50 -12.36
CA LYS A 275 -6.47 -9.72 -11.37
C LYS A 275 -7.02 -10.36 -10.09
N LEU A 276 -8.13 -9.82 -9.57
CA LEU A 276 -8.77 -10.32 -8.35
C LEU A 276 -9.29 -11.76 -8.50
N SER A 277 -9.71 -12.17 -9.70
CA SER A 277 -10.17 -13.55 -9.96
C SER A 277 -9.06 -14.60 -9.79
N GLY A 278 -7.79 -14.19 -9.90
CA GLY A 278 -6.64 -15.06 -9.65
C GLY A 278 -6.36 -15.33 -8.16
N VAL A 279 -6.99 -14.58 -7.25
CA VAL A 279 -6.80 -14.75 -5.80
C VAL A 279 -7.77 -15.80 -5.27
N SER A 280 -7.25 -16.94 -4.80
CA SER A 280 -8.04 -17.99 -4.18
C SER A 280 -8.50 -17.61 -2.76
N ASP A 281 -9.52 -18.32 -2.24
CA ASP A 281 -9.95 -18.17 -0.85
C ASP A 281 -8.86 -18.55 0.14
N GLU A 282 -8.08 -19.58 -0.17
CA GLU A 282 -6.95 -20.01 0.65
C GLU A 282 -5.90 -18.91 0.76
N GLU A 283 -5.48 -18.31 -0.34
CA GLU A 283 -4.52 -17.21 -0.37
C GLU A 283 -4.99 -16.01 0.46
N MET A 284 -6.26 -15.61 0.30
CA MET A 284 -6.83 -14.51 1.08
C MET A 284 -6.82 -14.81 2.58
N ARG A 285 -7.22 -16.03 2.97
CA ARG A 285 -7.24 -16.47 4.37
C ARG A 285 -5.85 -16.57 4.97
N VAL A 286 -4.90 -17.09 4.22
CA VAL A 286 -3.48 -17.16 4.61
C VAL A 286 -2.92 -15.75 4.82
N GLY A 287 -3.20 -14.81 3.92
CA GLY A 287 -2.79 -13.41 4.06
C GLY A 287 -3.37 -12.73 5.30
N LEU A 288 -4.64 -12.96 5.61
CA LEU A 288 -5.28 -12.47 6.84
C LEU A 288 -4.64 -13.10 8.10
N GLN A 289 -4.42 -14.40 8.09
CA GLN A 289 -3.76 -15.11 9.19
C GLN A 289 -2.34 -14.59 9.43
N ALA A 290 -1.56 -14.43 8.37
CA ALA A 290 -0.20 -13.87 8.43
C ALA A 290 -0.16 -12.41 8.88
N SER A 291 -1.30 -11.72 8.81
CA SER A 291 -1.49 -10.37 9.35
C SER A 291 -1.99 -10.35 10.80
N GLY A 292 -2.09 -11.52 11.44
CA GLY A 292 -2.46 -11.66 12.85
C GLY A 292 -3.95 -11.74 13.13
N ALA A 293 -4.80 -11.91 12.10
CA ALA A 293 -6.23 -12.10 12.27
C ALA A 293 -6.55 -13.35 13.10
N THR A 294 -7.55 -13.25 13.96
CA THR A 294 -8.16 -14.40 14.63
C THR A 294 -9.00 -15.22 13.65
N PRO A 295 -9.31 -16.51 13.94
CA PRO A 295 -10.17 -17.32 13.06
C PRO A 295 -11.50 -16.64 12.70
N ARG A 296 -12.17 -16.00 13.65
CA ARG A 296 -13.41 -15.25 13.42
C ARG A 296 -13.21 -14.05 12.47
N GLU A 297 -12.12 -13.31 12.65
CA GLU A 297 -11.80 -12.18 11.77
C GLU A 297 -11.48 -12.66 10.36
N ILE A 298 -10.72 -13.76 10.20
CA ILE A 298 -10.44 -14.37 8.90
C ILE A 298 -11.74 -14.69 8.17
N ASP A 299 -12.67 -15.37 8.83
CA ASP A 299 -13.96 -15.74 8.23
C ASP A 299 -14.79 -14.51 7.84
N THR A 300 -14.82 -13.51 8.71
CA THR A 300 -15.62 -12.31 8.48
C THR A 300 -15.04 -11.44 7.36
N TYR A 301 -13.70 -11.21 7.37
CA TYR A 301 -13.05 -10.41 6.33
C TYR A 301 -13.06 -11.11 4.98
N ALA A 302 -12.70 -12.39 4.92
CA ALA A 302 -12.66 -13.13 3.67
C ALA A 302 -14.05 -13.12 3.00
N ARG A 303 -15.12 -13.42 3.74
CA ARG A 303 -16.50 -13.36 3.26
C ARG A 303 -16.83 -11.95 2.75
N SER A 304 -16.60 -10.93 3.56
CA SER A 304 -16.98 -9.56 3.22
C SER A 304 -16.21 -9.03 1.99
N ILE A 305 -14.92 -9.37 1.84
CA ILE A 305 -14.14 -9.00 0.65
C ILE A 305 -14.71 -9.72 -0.58
N ARG A 306 -15.05 -11.02 -0.48
CA ARG A 306 -15.69 -11.78 -1.56
C ARG A 306 -17.05 -11.20 -1.95
N ASP A 307 -17.87 -10.83 -0.97
CA ASP A 307 -19.16 -10.20 -1.23
C ASP A 307 -19.02 -8.86 -1.98
N ARG A 308 -18.01 -8.06 -1.64
CA ARG A 308 -17.69 -6.83 -2.37
C ARG A 308 -17.19 -7.11 -3.79
N ILE A 309 -16.33 -8.11 -3.97
CA ILE A 309 -15.89 -8.55 -5.31
C ILE A 309 -17.08 -9.03 -6.14
N ALA A 310 -18.00 -9.81 -5.55
CA ALA A 310 -19.21 -10.25 -6.23
C ALA A 310 -20.14 -9.08 -6.63
N GLN A 311 -20.17 -7.98 -5.85
CA GLN A 311 -20.88 -6.76 -6.25
C GLN A 311 -20.24 -6.14 -7.51
N LEU A 312 -18.91 -6.09 -7.59
CA LEU A 312 -18.20 -5.61 -8.79
C LEU A 312 -18.50 -6.50 -10.01
N GLN A 313 -18.49 -7.83 -9.84
CA GLN A 313 -18.80 -8.78 -10.91
C GLN A 313 -20.20 -8.56 -11.49
N ARG A 314 -21.22 -8.44 -10.62
CA ARG A 314 -22.61 -8.16 -11.06
C ARG A 314 -22.77 -6.88 -11.85
N LEU A 315 -21.97 -5.84 -11.55
CA LEU A 315 -21.98 -4.59 -12.33
C LEU A 315 -21.48 -4.81 -13.75
N CYS A 316 -20.44 -5.63 -13.93
CA CYS A 316 -19.92 -5.96 -15.26
C CYS A 316 -20.89 -6.85 -16.06
N GLU A 317 -21.49 -7.86 -15.42
CA GLU A 317 -22.47 -8.76 -16.06
C GLU A 317 -23.71 -8.00 -16.54
N GLY A 318 -24.25 -7.11 -15.71
CA GLY A 318 -25.40 -6.27 -16.06
C GLY A 318 -25.12 -5.28 -17.21
N ALA A 319 -23.86 -4.90 -17.43
CA ALA A 319 -23.49 -4.04 -18.56
C ALA A 319 -23.42 -4.81 -19.89
N ILE A 320 -23.14 -6.12 -19.85
CA ILE A 320 -23.11 -6.99 -21.05
C ILE A 320 -24.54 -7.27 -21.53
N SER A 321 -25.50 -7.44 -20.62
CA SER A 321 -26.89 -7.77 -20.94
C SER A 321 -27.70 -6.58 -21.50
N THR A 322 -27.18 -5.36 -21.43
CA THR A 322 -27.84 -4.13 -21.90
C THR A 322 -27.25 -3.59 -23.22
N ARG A 323 -26.28 -4.27 -23.80
CA ARG A 323 -25.74 -4.04 -25.16
C ARG A 323 -26.22 -5.10 -26.12
#